data_9ef37716ac6c52c2c9d1c57d4381256e
#
_entry.id   9ef37716ac6c52c2c9d1c57d4381256e
#
_cell.length_a   1.000
_cell.length_b   1.000
_cell.length_c   1.000
_cell.angle_alpha   90.00
_cell.angle_beta   90.00
_cell.angle_gamma   90.00
#
_symmetry.space_group_name_H-M   'P 1'
#
loop_
_entity.id
_entity.type
_entity.pdbx_description
1 polymer ?
#
loop_
_entity_poly.entity_id
_entity_poly.type
_entity_poly.pdbx_seq_one_letter_code
_entity_poly.pdbx_strand_id
1 'polypeptide(L)'
;GEQFIAAGRMDNLSSVHASLEAMKKAAEEYQGKDILVMMAFDHEEVGSSSRYGAGGPILADVLTRTARALGANEEERFQMFSRSSCASADAAHSVHPNYVGKHDPTHHPIIGKGPVTKINGNQRYASDATTVALWEAACEKAGVPVQRFVGNNDVPVSYTHLRAHETPE
;
A
#
# COMPACT_ATOMS: atom_id res chain seq x y z
N GLY A 1 25.58 -10.96 -11.70
CA GLY A 1 25.93 -9.89 -12.47
C GLY A 1 25.39 -8.53 -12.10
N GLU A 2 25.79 -7.55 -12.82
CA GLU A 2 25.53 -6.13 -12.58
C GLU A 2 24.07 -5.69 -12.86
N GLN A 3 23.20 -6.62 -13.24
CA GLN A 3 21.80 -6.34 -13.58
C GLN A 3 20.88 -6.30 -12.36
N PHE A 4 21.33 -6.78 -11.22
CA PHE A 4 20.53 -6.88 -10.02
C PHE A 4 21.23 -6.22 -8.84
N ILE A 5 20.43 -5.52 -8.04
CA ILE A 5 20.85 -5.00 -6.74
C ILE A 5 20.20 -5.87 -5.67
N ALA A 6 21.00 -6.33 -4.72
CA ALA A 6 20.52 -7.08 -3.57
C ALA A 6 21.09 -6.46 -2.30
N ALA A 7 20.21 -6.06 -1.41
CA ALA A 7 20.58 -5.50 -0.11
C ALA A 7 19.52 -5.87 0.92
N GLY A 8 19.94 -5.96 2.18
CA GLY A 8 18.99 -6.12 3.28
C GLY A 8 18.07 -4.92 3.41
N ARG A 9 16.83 -5.15 3.89
CA ARG A 9 15.84 -4.12 4.21
C ARG A 9 15.33 -3.29 3.03
N MET A 10 15.59 -3.69 1.79
CA MET A 10 14.96 -3.07 0.62
C MET A 10 13.45 -3.22 0.68
N ASP A 11 12.98 -4.34 1.14
CA ASP A 11 11.67 -4.52 1.71
C ASP A 11 11.69 -4.04 3.18
N ASN A 12 11.03 -2.93 3.56
CA ASN A 12 10.22 -2.12 2.66
C ASN A 12 10.76 -0.66 2.57
N LEU A 13 12.04 -0.45 2.89
CA LEU A 13 12.65 0.89 2.83
C LEU A 13 12.64 1.52 1.43
N SER A 14 12.58 0.72 0.38
CA SER A 14 12.43 1.23 -0.98
C SER A 14 11.08 1.96 -1.16
N SER A 15 9.99 1.40 -0.65
CA SER A 15 8.67 2.06 -0.68
C SER A 15 8.61 3.28 0.24
N VAL A 16 9.25 3.20 1.41
CA VAL A 16 9.34 4.34 2.34
C VAL A 16 10.09 5.50 1.70
N HIS A 17 11.21 5.24 1.04
CA HIS A 17 11.97 6.27 0.34
C HIS A 17 11.16 6.90 -0.80
N ALA A 18 10.54 6.09 -1.64
CA ALA A 18 9.70 6.59 -2.75
C ALA A 18 8.54 7.46 -2.23
N SER A 19 7.88 7.03 -1.17
CA SER A 19 6.78 7.78 -0.53
C SER A 19 7.25 9.09 0.08
N LEU A 20 8.44 9.10 0.70
CA LEU A 20 9.04 10.32 1.26
C LEU A 20 9.35 11.34 0.17
N GLU A 21 9.97 10.91 -0.93
CA GLU A 21 10.28 11.81 -2.05
C GLU A 21 8.99 12.35 -2.71
N ALA A 22 7.97 11.51 -2.86
CA ALA A 22 6.65 11.94 -3.34
C ALA A 22 6.01 12.98 -2.41
N MET A 23 6.10 12.76 -1.09
CA MET A 23 5.56 13.70 -0.09
C MET A 23 6.31 15.03 -0.07
N LYS A 24 7.63 15.03 -0.20
CA LYS A 24 8.43 16.25 -0.31
C LYS A 24 7.99 17.06 -1.52
N LYS A 25 7.89 16.45 -2.68
CA LYS A 25 7.42 17.10 -3.89
C LYS A 25 5.99 17.61 -3.75
N ALA A 26 5.10 16.80 -3.19
CA ALA A 26 3.73 17.22 -2.96
C ALA A 26 3.62 18.40 -1.99
N ALA A 27 4.46 18.48 -0.97
CA ALA A 27 4.49 19.63 -0.04
C ALA A 27 4.84 20.94 -0.71
N GLU A 28 5.61 20.92 -1.80
CA GLU A 28 6.00 22.11 -2.57
C GLU A 28 4.95 22.47 -3.65
N GLU A 29 4.33 21.48 -4.27
CA GLU A 29 3.53 21.67 -5.49
C GLU A 29 2.01 21.58 -5.26
N TYR A 30 1.57 20.92 -4.17
CA TYR A 30 0.15 20.65 -3.95
C TYR A 30 -0.62 21.89 -3.53
N GLN A 31 -1.65 22.23 -4.28
CA GLN A 31 -2.55 23.36 -4.04
C GLN A 31 -3.97 22.93 -3.71
N GLY A 32 -4.18 21.64 -3.49
CA GLY A 32 -5.50 21.08 -3.15
C GLY A 32 -5.90 21.35 -1.70
N LYS A 33 -7.08 20.85 -1.34
CA LYS A 33 -7.66 20.98 0.00
C LYS A 33 -7.58 19.70 0.83
N ASP A 34 -7.12 18.60 0.22
CA ASP A 34 -7.03 17.31 0.91
C ASP A 34 -5.81 17.26 1.83
N ILE A 35 -5.88 16.43 2.83
CA ILE A 35 -4.77 16.19 3.76
C ILE A 35 -3.94 15.04 3.20
N LEU A 36 -2.70 15.34 2.83
CA LEU A 36 -1.76 14.32 2.40
C LEU A 36 -1.07 13.73 3.63
N VAL A 37 -1.09 12.42 3.74
CA VAL A 37 -0.50 11.70 4.88
C VAL A 37 0.43 10.63 4.36
N MET A 38 1.64 10.59 4.89
CA MET A 38 2.56 9.48 4.76
C MET A 38 2.76 8.84 6.12
N MET A 39 2.69 7.52 6.20
CA MET A 39 2.95 6.79 7.42
C MET A 39 3.79 5.55 7.13
N ALA A 40 4.87 5.37 7.86
CA ALA A 40 5.68 4.16 7.85
C ALA A 40 5.50 3.45 9.19
N PHE A 41 5.04 2.20 9.13
CA PHE A 41 4.76 1.39 10.31
C PHE A 41 5.93 0.49 10.64
N ASP A 42 6.04 0.12 11.91
CA ASP A 42 6.96 -0.88 12.40
C ASP A 42 6.26 -2.25 12.57
N HIS A 43 7.03 -3.29 12.85
CA HIS A 43 6.54 -4.62 13.21
C HIS A 43 5.72 -5.33 12.12
N GLU A 44 5.93 -5.01 10.83
CA GLU A 44 5.27 -5.71 9.74
C GLU A 44 5.59 -7.21 9.78
N GLU A 45 6.85 -7.58 9.91
CA GLU A 45 7.35 -8.96 9.89
C GLU A 45 6.84 -9.85 11.05
N VAL A 46 6.29 -9.24 12.09
CA VAL A 46 5.68 -9.95 13.23
C VAL A 46 4.16 -9.78 13.28
N GLY A 47 3.53 -9.38 12.17
CA GLY A 47 2.08 -9.39 11.97
C GLY A 47 1.35 -8.08 12.22
N SER A 48 2.06 -6.96 12.33
CA SER A 48 1.50 -5.58 12.39
C SER A 48 0.56 -5.28 13.57
N SER A 49 0.30 -6.22 14.47
CA SER A 49 -0.70 -6.09 15.55
C SER A 49 -0.20 -5.35 16.79
N SER A 50 1.01 -4.82 16.75
CA SER A 50 1.58 -4.05 17.86
C SER A 50 1.04 -2.61 17.88
N ARG A 51 1.34 -1.90 18.98
CA ARG A 51 0.99 -0.48 19.10
C ARG A 51 1.51 0.38 17.94
N TYR A 52 2.66 0.04 17.37
CA TYR A 52 3.35 0.79 16.31
C TYR A 52 3.18 0.14 14.93
N GLY A 53 2.52 -1.00 14.87
CA GLY A 53 2.19 -1.68 13.64
C GLY A 53 0.98 -1.06 12.95
N ALA A 54 0.79 -1.42 11.71
CA ALA A 54 -0.30 -0.88 10.90
C ALA A 54 -1.69 -1.33 11.35
N GLY A 55 -1.81 -2.48 12.03
CA GLY A 55 -3.02 -2.93 12.71
C GLY A 55 -3.22 -2.32 14.09
N GLY A 56 -2.31 -1.44 14.55
CA GLY A 56 -2.40 -0.72 15.80
C GLY A 56 -3.20 0.58 15.70
N PRO A 57 -3.41 1.27 16.83
CA PRO A 57 -4.31 2.44 16.89
C PRO A 57 -3.71 3.72 16.31
N ILE A 58 -2.40 3.78 16.07
CA ILE A 58 -1.69 5.05 15.84
C ILE A 58 -2.21 5.84 14.65
N LEU A 59 -2.55 5.18 13.54
CA LEU A 59 -3.08 5.86 12.35
C LEU A 59 -4.45 6.47 12.63
N ALA A 60 -5.37 5.69 13.19
CA ALA A 60 -6.70 6.15 13.52
C ALA A 60 -6.67 7.29 14.56
N ASP A 61 -5.81 7.19 15.57
CA ASP A 61 -5.64 8.22 16.59
C ASP A 61 -5.12 9.53 15.99
N VAL A 62 -4.09 9.46 15.17
CA VAL A 62 -3.52 10.65 14.52
C VAL A 62 -4.54 11.31 13.60
N LEU A 63 -5.19 10.56 12.72
CA LEU A 63 -6.18 11.11 11.79
C LEU A 63 -7.39 11.70 12.52
N THR A 64 -7.90 11.02 13.55
CA THR A 64 -9.00 11.53 14.37
C THR A 64 -8.64 12.83 15.07
N ARG A 65 -7.46 12.91 15.65
CA ARG A 65 -6.97 14.12 16.33
C ARG A 65 -6.71 15.26 15.35
N THR A 66 -6.21 14.95 14.16
CA THR A 66 -6.01 15.93 13.09
C THR A 66 -7.35 16.51 12.62
N ALA A 67 -8.34 15.68 12.33
CA ALA A 67 -9.68 16.13 11.95
C ALA A 67 -10.29 17.05 13.02
N ARG A 68 -10.19 16.65 14.29
CA ARG A 68 -10.68 17.48 15.41
C ARG A 68 -9.93 18.81 15.53
N ALA A 69 -8.62 18.82 15.38
CA ALA A 69 -7.81 20.04 15.42
C ALA A 69 -8.14 21.01 14.28
N LEU A 70 -8.61 20.49 13.14
CA LEU A 70 -9.10 21.26 12.01
C LEU A 70 -10.57 21.70 12.17
N GLY A 71 -11.23 21.39 13.29
CA GLY A 71 -12.59 21.80 13.60
C GLY A 71 -13.69 20.85 13.15
N ALA A 72 -13.34 19.67 12.62
CA ALA A 72 -14.34 18.69 12.18
C ALA A 72 -15.10 18.09 13.38
N ASN A 73 -16.40 18.01 13.26
CA ASN A 73 -17.25 17.22 14.15
C ASN A 73 -17.15 15.72 13.80
N GLU A 74 -17.88 14.87 14.54
CA GLU A 74 -17.80 13.42 14.36
C GLU A 74 -18.30 12.97 12.99
N GLU A 75 -19.41 13.53 12.52
CA GLU A 75 -19.96 13.21 11.20
C GLU A 75 -19.01 13.64 10.08
N GLU A 76 -18.45 14.83 10.16
CA GLU A 76 -17.48 15.33 9.20
C GLU A 76 -16.20 14.46 9.17
N ARG A 77 -15.81 13.90 10.32
CA ARG A 77 -14.70 12.93 10.40
C ARG A 77 -15.02 11.64 9.65
N PHE A 78 -16.22 11.07 9.82
CA PHE A 78 -16.66 9.89 9.05
C PHE A 78 -16.71 10.17 7.55
N GLN A 79 -17.24 11.33 7.16
CA GLN A 79 -17.24 11.76 5.76
C GLN A 79 -15.82 11.92 5.19
N MET A 80 -14.88 12.42 5.98
CA MET A 80 -13.48 12.52 5.60
C MET A 80 -12.90 11.13 5.32
N PHE A 81 -13.09 10.16 6.21
CA PHE A 81 -12.60 8.79 6.00
C PHE A 81 -13.26 8.12 4.80
N SER A 82 -14.58 8.27 4.63
CA SER A 82 -15.30 7.70 3.49
C SER A 82 -14.83 8.22 2.14
N ARG A 83 -14.31 9.45 2.08
CA ARG A 83 -13.75 10.05 0.86
C ARG A 83 -12.25 9.86 0.71
N SER A 84 -11.60 9.29 1.71
CA SER A 84 -10.14 9.06 1.69
C SER A 84 -9.80 7.80 0.91
N SER A 85 -8.61 7.80 0.36
CA SER A 85 -7.98 6.62 -0.24
C SER A 85 -6.64 6.35 0.44
N CYS A 86 -6.23 5.10 0.45
CA CYS A 86 -4.94 4.69 0.99
C CYS A 86 -4.19 3.85 -0.04
N ALA A 87 -2.97 4.26 -0.36
CA ALA A 87 -2.03 3.43 -1.11
C ALA A 87 -1.14 2.69 -0.10
N SER A 88 -1.38 1.41 0.08
CA SER A 88 -0.52 0.54 0.89
C SER A 88 0.62 0.03 0.04
N ALA A 89 1.84 0.46 0.34
CA ALA A 89 3.03 0.14 -0.44
C ALA A 89 3.90 -0.89 0.30
N ASP A 90 4.13 -2.00 -0.37
CA ASP A 90 4.91 -3.13 0.12
C ASP A 90 5.54 -3.87 -1.05
N ALA A 91 6.70 -4.51 -0.85
CA ALA A 91 7.36 -5.26 -1.91
C ALA A 91 6.51 -6.46 -2.38
N ALA A 92 6.64 -6.82 -3.63
CA ALA A 92 5.96 -7.95 -4.22
C ALA A 92 6.96 -9.05 -4.62
N HIS A 93 6.58 -10.30 -4.40
CA HIS A 93 7.34 -11.42 -4.92
C HIS A 93 7.31 -11.44 -6.45
N SER A 94 8.47 -11.38 -7.08
CA SER A 94 8.56 -11.70 -8.51
C SER A 94 8.60 -13.21 -8.73
N VAL A 95 8.21 -13.66 -9.93
CA VAL A 95 8.32 -15.05 -10.29
C VAL A 95 9.78 -15.51 -10.21
N HIS A 96 10.01 -16.60 -9.51
CA HIS A 96 11.34 -17.23 -9.42
C HIS A 96 11.36 -18.48 -10.29
N PRO A 97 12.38 -18.69 -11.13
CA PRO A 97 12.44 -19.84 -12.05
C PRO A 97 12.25 -21.21 -11.41
N ASN A 98 12.71 -21.38 -10.18
CA ASN A 98 12.59 -22.64 -9.44
C ASN A 98 11.20 -22.83 -8.76
N TYR A 99 10.37 -21.78 -8.71
CA TYR A 99 9.12 -21.77 -7.96
C TYR A 99 7.95 -21.21 -8.76
N VAL A 100 7.99 -21.34 -10.08
CA VAL A 100 6.95 -20.81 -10.99
C VAL A 100 5.54 -21.29 -10.58
N GLY A 101 5.41 -22.54 -10.16
CA GLY A 101 4.13 -23.11 -9.74
C GLY A 101 3.50 -22.49 -8.48
N LYS A 102 4.21 -21.63 -7.77
CA LYS A 102 3.64 -20.85 -6.64
C LYS A 102 2.92 -19.58 -7.07
N HIS A 103 3.01 -19.22 -8.33
CA HIS A 103 2.38 -18.04 -8.89
C HIS A 103 1.22 -18.41 -9.80
N ASP A 104 0.29 -17.48 -9.96
CA ASP A 104 -0.70 -17.56 -11.02
C ASP A 104 0.00 -17.59 -12.39
N PRO A 105 -0.41 -18.47 -13.32
CA PRO A 105 0.30 -18.64 -14.59
C PRO A 105 0.24 -17.42 -15.50
N THR A 106 -0.75 -16.53 -15.31
CA THR A 106 -0.98 -15.37 -16.16
C THR A 106 -0.70 -14.03 -15.48
N HIS A 107 -0.83 -13.96 -14.15
CA HIS A 107 -0.69 -12.72 -13.39
C HIS A 107 0.42 -12.84 -12.33
N HIS A 108 1.65 -12.94 -12.81
CA HIS A 108 2.83 -13.03 -11.96
C HIS A 108 3.81 -11.89 -12.25
N PRO A 109 4.35 -11.24 -11.23
CA PRO A 109 5.27 -10.12 -11.41
C PRO A 109 6.64 -10.57 -11.93
N ILE A 110 7.23 -9.72 -12.73
CA ILE A 110 8.61 -9.86 -13.21
C ILE A 110 9.43 -8.72 -12.61
N ILE A 111 10.58 -9.04 -12.02
CA ILE A 111 11.46 -8.05 -11.40
C ILE A 111 11.86 -6.96 -12.42
N GLY A 112 11.83 -5.71 -11.99
CA GLY A 112 12.19 -4.55 -12.82
C GLY A 112 11.16 -4.13 -13.87
N LYS A 113 9.95 -4.70 -13.88
CA LYS A 113 8.88 -4.35 -14.84
C LYS A 113 7.82 -3.40 -14.29
N GLY A 114 8.13 -2.68 -13.22
CA GLY A 114 7.25 -1.67 -12.62
C GLY A 114 6.52 -2.15 -11.36
N PRO A 115 5.78 -1.26 -10.71
CA PRO A 115 5.01 -1.58 -9.53
C PRO A 115 3.93 -2.62 -9.81
N VAL A 116 3.49 -3.26 -8.74
CA VAL A 116 2.59 -4.42 -8.79
C VAL A 116 1.30 -4.10 -8.04
N THR A 117 0.16 -4.22 -8.70
CA THR A 117 -1.15 -4.21 -8.06
C THR A 117 -1.45 -5.61 -7.52
N LYS A 118 -1.52 -5.74 -6.21
CA LYS A 118 -1.80 -7.02 -5.54
C LYS A 118 -3.32 -7.23 -5.44
N ILE A 119 -3.81 -8.36 -5.93
CA ILE A 119 -5.23 -8.74 -5.93
C ILE A 119 -5.38 -10.11 -5.26
N ASN A 120 -6.35 -10.25 -4.40
CA ASN A 120 -6.63 -11.52 -3.73
C ASN A 120 -8.14 -11.72 -3.53
N GLY A 121 -8.65 -12.89 -3.94
CA GLY A 121 -10.08 -13.21 -3.85
C GLY A 121 -10.62 -13.29 -2.40
N ASN A 122 -9.76 -13.54 -1.43
CA ASN A 122 -10.11 -13.55 -0.01
C ASN A 122 -10.00 -12.16 0.64
N GLN A 123 -9.84 -11.10 -0.17
CA GLN A 123 -9.71 -9.71 0.30
C GLN A 123 -8.60 -9.51 1.34
N ARG A 124 -7.52 -10.28 1.25
CA ARG A 124 -6.31 -10.06 2.07
C ARG A 124 -5.54 -8.83 1.62
N TYR A 125 -5.72 -8.44 0.37
CA TYR A 125 -5.37 -7.11 -0.15
C TYR A 125 -6.67 -6.34 -0.33
N ALA A 126 -6.72 -5.10 0.10
CA ALA A 126 -7.91 -4.25 0.03
C ALA A 126 -8.18 -3.66 -1.37
N SER A 127 -7.54 -4.20 -2.38
CA SER A 127 -7.70 -3.77 -3.76
C SER A 127 -9.08 -4.16 -4.29
N ASP A 128 -9.84 -3.18 -4.72
CA ASP A 128 -11.11 -3.33 -5.46
C ASP A 128 -11.03 -2.66 -6.84
N ALA A 129 -12.08 -2.75 -7.63
CA ALA A 129 -12.09 -2.19 -8.98
C ALA A 129 -11.86 -0.67 -9.00
N THR A 130 -12.38 0.06 -8.04
CA THR A 130 -12.25 1.52 -7.96
C THR A 130 -10.83 1.93 -7.57
N THR A 131 -10.28 1.32 -6.53
CA THR A 131 -8.93 1.63 -6.05
C THR A 131 -7.85 1.20 -7.02
N VAL A 132 -8.04 0.05 -7.69
CA VAL A 132 -7.16 -0.41 -8.78
C VAL A 132 -7.19 0.58 -9.95
N ALA A 133 -8.37 1.03 -10.40
CA ALA A 133 -8.49 1.99 -11.49
C ALA A 133 -7.81 3.33 -11.14
N LEU A 134 -7.97 3.81 -9.91
CA LEU A 134 -7.32 5.03 -9.45
C LEU A 134 -5.79 4.91 -9.48
N TRP A 135 -5.27 3.79 -8.99
CA TRP A 135 -3.84 3.51 -8.98
C TRP A 135 -3.27 3.39 -10.40
N GLU A 136 -3.92 2.61 -11.27
CA GLU A 136 -3.49 2.42 -12.66
C GLU A 136 -3.51 3.74 -13.45
N ALA A 137 -4.54 4.58 -13.26
CA ALA A 137 -4.59 5.90 -13.86
C ALA A 137 -3.45 6.82 -13.37
N ALA A 138 -3.09 6.75 -12.10
CA ALA A 138 -1.95 7.50 -11.57
C ALA A 138 -0.62 7.03 -12.19
N CYS A 139 -0.44 5.72 -12.35
CA CYS A 139 0.75 5.15 -12.99
C CYS A 139 0.81 5.50 -14.48
N GLU A 140 -0.30 5.45 -15.20
CA GLU A 140 -0.39 5.86 -16.60
C GLU A 140 0.00 7.33 -16.77
N LYS A 141 -0.55 8.20 -15.93
CA LYS A 141 -0.18 9.62 -15.92
C LYS A 141 1.30 9.86 -15.65
N ALA A 142 1.92 9.02 -14.82
CA ALA A 142 3.34 9.07 -14.53
C ALA A 142 4.22 8.39 -15.60
N GLY A 143 3.65 7.75 -16.61
CA GLY A 143 4.38 6.98 -17.62
C GLY A 143 5.04 5.72 -17.05
N VAL A 144 4.51 5.16 -15.97
CA VAL A 144 5.07 4.00 -15.28
C VAL A 144 4.24 2.76 -15.61
N PRO A 145 4.86 1.67 -16.11
CA PRO A 145 4.14 0.43 -16.39
C PRO A 145 3.68 -0.23 -15.08
N VAL A 146 2.51 -0.85 -15.10
CA VAL A 146 1.94 -1.56 -13.95
C VAL A 146 1.81 -3.04 -14.25
N GLN A 147 2.13 -3.86 -13.27
CA GLN A 147 1.89 -5.29 -13.29
C GLN A 147 0.75 -5.66 -12.34
N ARG A 148 0.11 -6.79 -12.58
CA ARG A 148 -0.88 -7.37 -11.67
C ARG A 148 -0.35 -8.66 -11.09
N PHE A 149 -0.57 -8.84 -9.80
CA PHE A 149 -0.34 -10.07 -9.06
C PHE A 149 -1.67 -10.57 -8.52
N VAL A 150 -2.01 -11.79 -8.87
CA VAL A 150 -3.13 -12.51 -8.29
C VAL A 150 -2.58 -13.61 -7.40
N GLY A 151 -2.97 -13.61 -6.13
CA GLY A 151 -2.55 -14.66 -5.18
C GLY A 151 -3.06 -16.03 -5.62
N ASN A 152 -2.19 -17.02 -5.66
CA ASN A 152 -2.59 -18.41 -5.83
C ASN A 152 -3.34 -18.88 -4.58
N ASN A 153 -4.51 -19.46 -4.75
CA ASN A 153 -5.36 -19.92 -3.63
C ASN A 153 -4.70 -21.01 -2.77
N ASP A 154 -3.78 -21.76 -3.34
CA ASP A 154 -3.05 -22.83 -2.66
C ASP A 154 -1.82 -22.32 -1.88
N VAL A 155 -1.46 -21.04 -2.05
CA VAL A 155 -0.36 -20.42 -1.34
C VAL A 155 -0.92 -19.47 -0.29
N PRO A 156 -0.67 -19.70 1.01
CA PRO A 156 -1.10 -18.76 2.04
C PRO A 156 -0.52 -17.36 1.78
N VAL A 157 -1.39 -16.38 1.74
CA VAL A 157 -0.96 -14.97 1.74
C VAL A 157 -0.29 -14.71 3.09
N SER A 158 0.89 -14.13 3.08
CA SER A 158 1.57 -13.71 4.30
C SER A 158 0.61 -12.89 5.18
N TYR A 159 0.59 -13.15 6.48
CA TYR A 159 -0.28 -12.46 7.44
C TYR A 159 0.07 -10.97 7.60
N THR A 160 1.08 -10.51 6.93
CA THR A 160 1.73 -9.21 7.06
C THR A 160 1.09 -8.11 6.23
N HIS A 161 0.10 -8.42 5.39
CA HIS A 161 -0.57 -7.39 4.61
C HIS A 161 -1.71 -6.76 5.41
N LEU A 162 -1.58 -5.46 5.57
CA LEU A 162 -2.56 -4.59 6.18
C LEU A 162 -3.98 -4.90 5.69
N ARG A 163 -4.86 -5.23 6.61
CA ARG A 163 -6.26 -4.97 6.40
C ARG A 163 -6.41 -3.48 6.18
N ALA A 164 -6.91 -3.07 5.02
CA ALA A 164 -7.57 -1.78 4.94
C ALA A 164 -8.56 -1.74 6.11
N HIS A 165 -8.57 -0.67 6.86
CA HIS A 165 -9.47 -0.52 7.97
C HIS A 165 -10.89 -0.77 7.48
N GLU A 166 -11.43 -1.94 7.82
CA GLU A 166 -12.85 -2.06 7.95
C GLU A 166 -13.24 -1.07 9.02
N THR A 167 -14.13 -0.15 8.70
CA THR A 167 -14.74 0.71 9.69
C THR A 167 -15.26 -0.19 10.80
N PRO A 168 -14.94 0.06 12.07
CA PRO A 168 -15.56 -0.68 13.14
C PRO A 168 -17.07 -0.48 13.04
N GLU A 169 -17.79 -1.61 13.03
CA GLU A 169 -19.24 -1.61 13.19
C GLU A 169 -19.63 -0.95 14.52
#